data_a0841e51358f571bd5999b326b2d976c
#
_entry.id   a0841e51358f571bd5999b326b2d976c
#
_cell.length_a   1.000
_cell.length_b   1.000
_cell.length_c   1.000
_cell.angle_alpha   90.00
_cell.angle_beta   90.00
_cell.angle_gamma   90.00
#
_symmetry.space_group_name_H-M   'P 1'
#
loop_
_entity.id
_entity.type
_entity.pdbx_description
1 polymer ?
#
loop_
_entity_poly.entity_id
_entity_poly.type
_entity_poly.pdbx_seq_one_letter_code
_entity_poly.pdbx_strand_id
1 'polypeptide(L)'
;GSEMCIRDREYVPLRHEQSMDHDHEHDSHEDMDDDDEGHDHEEGEEYDEHVWTSIRNAERMSASIADELMSVDSKNSKYYNDRKTNYILQLDSLDKKFSEVANNKKRDTLVFGDRFPFLYFVSDYNLGYECAFPGCSHETEPSTAVVSHLIDFTREHDIPVVFYLELSSGKIARIISEDSSAKTMQFSSC
;
A
#
# COMPACT_ATOMS: atom_id res chain seq x y z
N GLY A 1 9.27 20.29 22.27
CA GLY A 1 8.95 19.13 21.50
C GLY A 1 7.98 19.54 20.41
N SER A 2 8.48 19.80 19.21
CA SER A 2 7.61 20.06 18.08
C SER A 2 7.01 18.72 17.65
N GLU A 3 5.77 18.53 18.00
CA GLU A 3 4.91 17.59 17.29
C GLU A 3 4.80 18.13 15.86
N MET A 4 5.63 17.63 14.99
CA MET A 4 5.49 17.83 13.56
C MET A 4 4.23 17.09 13.16
N CYS A 5 3.12 17.85 13.28
CA CYS A 5 1.78 17.30 13.16
C CYS A 5 1.55 16.77 11.75
N ILE A 6 1.42 15.48 11.70
CA ILE A 6 0.84 14.68 10.64
C ILE A 6 -0.65 15.05 10.37
N ARG A 7 -1.08 16.24 10.80
CA ARG A 7 -2.50 16.66 10.82
C ARG A 7 -3.14 16.83 9.44
N ASP A 8 -2.35 16.92 8.38
CA ASP A 8 -2.87 17.20 7.03
C ASP A 8 -2.76 16.00 6.08
N ARG A 9 -2.60 14.78 6.61
CA ARG A 9 -2.54 13.55 5.83
C ARG A 9 -3.90 12.89 5.79
N GLU A 10 -4.31 12.50 4.62
CA GLU A 10 -5.44 11.62 4.45
C GLU A 10 -4.93 10.18 4.66
N TYR A 11 -5.34 9.54 5.76
CA TYR A 11 -4.95 8.18 6.09
C TYR A 11 -5.93 7.18 5.49
N VAL A 12 -5.40 6.11 4.93
CA VAL A 12 -6.19 4.96 4.47
C VAL A 12 -5.96 3.82 5.45
N PRO A 13 -7.00 3.31 6.13
CA PRO A 13 -6.85 2.16 7.01
C PRO A 13 -6.46 0.93 6.21
N LEU A 14 -5.62 0.07 6.81
CA LEU A 14 -5.31 -1.25 6.25
C LEU A 14 -6.60 -2.08 6.21
N ARG A 15 -6.85 -2.74 5.08
CA ARG A 15 -7.91 -3.74 5.02
C ARG A 15 -7.40 -4.98 5.75
N HIS A 16 -7.98 -5.29 6.93
CA HIS A 16 -7.84 -6.61 7.48
C HIS A 16 -8.51 -7.59 6.52
N GLU A 17 -7.74 -8.55 6.03
CA GLU A 17 -8.30 -9.65 5.26
C GLU A 17 -9.40 -10.30 6.09
N GLN A 18 -10.56 -10.49 5.46
CA GLN A 18 -11.62 -11.29 6.06
C GLN A 18 -11.00 -12.67 6.34
N SER A 19 -10.83 -12.97 7.62
CA SER A 19 -10.45 -14.31 8.06
C SER A 19 -11.40 -15.28 7.38
N MET A 20 -10.88 -16.19 6.56
CA MET A 20 -11.66 -17.33 6.10
C MET A 20 -12.10 -18.06 7.37
N ASP A 21 -13.40 -18.03 7.64
CA ASP A 21 -14.01 -18.75 8.73
C ASP A 21 -13.60 -20.22 8.62
N HIS A 22 -12.63 -20.61 9.43
CA HIS A 22 -12.41 -22.02 9.72
C HIS A 22 -13.47 -22.45 10.73
N ASP A 23 -14.50 -23.12 10.22
CA ASP A 23 -15.40 -23.91 11.05
C ASP A 23 -14.56 -24.95 11.83
N HIS A 24 -14.19 -24.60 13.04
CA HIS A 24 -13.72 -25.57 14.03
C HIS A 24 -14.94 -26.12 14.76
N GLU A 25 -15.30 -27.36 14.43
CA GLU A 25 -16.18 -28.17 15.25
C GLU A 25 -15.57 -28.26 16.66
N HIS A 26 -16.27 -27.64 17.63
CA HIS A 26 -15.96 -27.74 19.04
C HIS A 26 -16.31 -29.14 19.54
N ASP A 27 -15.28 -29.92 19.77
CA ASP A 27 -15.42 -31.10 20.64
C ASP A 27 -15.29 -30.65 22.12
N SER A 28 -16.29 -30.98 22.88
CA SER A 28 -16.50 -30.54 24.25
C SER A 28 -15.53 -31.23 25.22
N HIS A 29 -14.67 -30.43 25.91
CA HIS A 29 -14.08 -30.83 27.20
C HIS A 29 -14.33 -29.76 28.24
N GLU A 30 -14.93 -30.24 29.33
CA GLU A 30 -15.32 -29.52 30.55
C GLU A 30 -14.09 -29.21 31.42
N ASP A 31 -14.24 -28.10 32.14
CA ASP A 31 -13.57 -27.68 33.37
C ASP A 31 -12.07 -27.41 33.40
N MET A 32 -11.73 -26.10 33.51
CA MET A 32 -10.88 -25.56 34.60
C MET A 32 -10.95 -24.04 34.65
N ASP A 33 -11.32 -23.50 35.82
CA ASP A 33 -11.25 -22.08 36.17
C ASP A 33 -9.80 -21.59 36.04
N ASP A 34 -9.57 -20.57 35.19
CA ASP A 34 -8.37 -19.73 35.24
C ASP A 34 -8.81 -18.27 35.02
N ASP A 35 -8.54 -17.45 36.05
CA ASP A 35 -8.76 -16.00 36.04
C ASP A 35 -7.92 -15.36 34.94
N ASP A 36 -8.47 -15.25 33.72
CA ASP A 36 -7.89 -14.53 32.60
C ASP A 36 -8.27 -13.04 32.75
N GLU A 37 -7.33 -12.27 33.33
CA GLU A 37 -7.38 -10.82 33.25
C GLU A 37 -7.38 -10.43 31.78
N GLY A 38 -8.58 -10.14 31.25
CA GLY A 38 -8.80 -9.69 29.89
C GLY A 38 -7.95 -8.45 29.59
N HIS A 39 -6.85 -8.65 28.93
CA HIS A 39 -6.17 -7.57 28.23
C HIS A 39 -7.07 -7.17 27.06
N ASP A 40 -7.89 -6.14 27.31
CA ASP A 40 -8.52 -5.36 26.23
C ASP A 40 -7.39 -4.78 25.36
N HIS A 41 -6.99 -5.51 24.35
CA HIS A 41 -6.26 -4.93 23.24
C HIS A 41 -7.29 -4.08 22.50
N GLU A 42 -7.31 -2.77 22.79
CA GLU A 42 -7.86 -1.82 21.84
C GLU A 42 -7.12 -2.10 20.52
N GLU A 43 -7.81 -2.76 19.59
CA GLU A 43 -7.35 -2.86 18.21
C GLU A 43 -7.34 -1.43 17.66
N GLY A 44 -6.25 -0.73 17.90
CA GLY A 44 -6.01 0.58 17.31
C GLY A 44 -6.00 0.39 15.79
N GLU A 45 -6.77 1.22 15.08
CA GLU A 45 -6.76 1.22 13.62
C GLU A 45 -5.29 1.33 13.16
N GLU A 46 -4.79 0.26 12.53
CA GLU A 46 -3.45 0.25 11.95
C GLU A 46 -3.50 0.96 10.60
N TYR A 47 -2.71 2.00 10.46
CA TYR A 47 -2.62 2.78 9.23
C TYR A 47 -1.35 2.44 8.47
N ASP A 48 -1.47 2.39 7.15
CA ASP A 48 -0.32 2.21 6.27
C ASP A 48 0.63 3.41 6.36
N GLU A 49 1.91 3.17 6.60
CA GLU A 49 2.93 4.20 6.74
C GLU A 49 3.43 4.76 5.41
N HIS A 50 3.12 4.13 4.27
CA HIS A 50 3.61 4.52 2.94
C HIS A 50 2.87 5.73 2.34
N VAL A 51 2.63 6.73 3.18
CA VAL A 51 1.81 7.93 2.83
C VAL A 51 2.33 8.69 1.62
N TRP A 52 3.63 8.63 1.35
CA TRP A 52 4.28 9.31 0.22
C TRP A 52 3.98 8.70 -1.13
N THR A 53 3.40 7.49 -1.18
CA THR A 53 2.98 6.87 -2.44
C THR A 53 1.76 7.53 -3.05
N SER A 54 1.03 8.34 -2.28
CA SER A 54 0.09 9.32 -2.81
C SER A 54 0.85 10.56 -3.29
N ILE A 55 0.66 10.96 -4.55
CA ILE A 55 1.26 12.19 -5.07
C ILE A 55 0.74 13.41 -4.31
N ARG A 56 -0.54 13.45 -3.97
CA ARG A 56 -1.15 14.54 -3.19
C ARG A 56 -0.57 14.66 -1.80
N ASN A 57 -0.30 13.53 -1.14
CA ASN A 57 0.39 13.52 0.14
C ASN A 57 1.85 13.95 0.01
N ALA A 58 2.55 13.51 -1.04
CA ALA A 58 3.92 13.93 -1.32
C ALA A 58 4.02 15.46 -1.54
N GLU A 59 3.04 16.09 -2.20
CA GLU A 59 2.95 17.54 -2.36
C GLU A 59 2.77 18.25 -1.02
N ARG A 60 1.82 17.79 -0.20
CA ARG A 60 1.56 18.34 1.14
C ARG A 60 2.80 18.22 2.04
N MET A 61 3.42 17.05 2.06
CA MET A 61 4.65 16.81 2.83
C MET A 61 5.79 17.73 2.36
N SER A 62 5.99 17.85 1.05
CA SER A 62 7.01 18.72 0.48
C SER A 62 6.77 20.20 0.81
N ALA A 63 5.51 20.64 0.80
CA ALA A 63 5.14 21.99 1.19
C ALA A 63 5.46 22.24 2.67
N SER A 64 5.02 21.35 3.57
CA SER A 64 5.27 21.47 5.01
C SER A 64 6.76 21.48 5.34
N ILE A 65 7.56 20.59 4.72
CA ILE A 65 9.02 20.55 4.92
C ILE A 65 9.67 21.85 4.46
N ALA A 66 9.26 22.40 3.31
CA ALA A 66 9.83 23.64 2.82
C ALA A 66 9.43 24.85 3.68
N ASP A 67 8.21 24.88 4.20
CA ASP A 67 7.73 25.94 5.07
C ASP A 67 8.50 25.95 6.41
N GLU A 68 8.79 24.77 6.99
CA GLU A 68 9.65 24.65 8.16
C GLU A 68 11.10 25.09 7.86
N LEU A 69 11.67 24.69 6.73
CA LEU A 69 13.00 25.14 6.33
C LEU A 69 13.06 26.64 6.17
N MET A 70 12.04 27.28 5.61
CA MET A 70 11.96 28.74 5.49
C MET A 70 11.83 29.43 6.85
N SER A 71 11.19 28.79 7.82
CA SER A 71 11.06 29.30 9.18
C SER A 71 12.39 29.31 9.92
N VAL A 72 13.15 28.19 9.85
CA VAL A 72 14.43 28.06 10.59
C VAL A 72 15.61 28.70 9.86
N ASP A 73 15.56 28.83 8.54
CA ASP A 73 16.60 29.47 7.71
C ASP A 73 15.99 30.49 6.76
N SER A 74 15.55 31.60 7.35
CA SER A 74 14.90 32.68 6.63
C SER A 74 15.76 33.35 5.56
N LYS A 75 17.10 33.29 5.69
CA LYS A 75 18.02 33.86 4.72
C LYS A 75 17.95 33.14 3.37
N ASN A 76 17.64 31.85 3.37
CA ASN A 76 17.52 31.03 2.19
C ASN A 76 16.07 30.76 1.77
N SER A 77 15.08 31.46 2.35
CA SER A 77 13.64 31.24 2.09
C SER A 77 13.31 31.23 0.59
N LYS A 78 13.90 32.16 -0.17
CA LYS A 78 13.67 32.18 -1.63
C LYS A 78 14.12 30.90 -2.31
N TYR A 79 15.27 30.35 -1.94
CA TYR A 79 15.79 29.10 -2.50
C TYR A 79 14.86 27.92 -2.18
N TYR A 80 14.41 27.79 -0.93
CA TYR A 80 13.48 26.73 -0.54
C TYR A 80 12.14 26.86 -1.26
N ASN A 81 11.60 28.06 -1.35
CA ASN A 81 10.34 28.29 -2.05
C ASN A 81 10.44 27.98 -3.57
N ASP A 82 11.53 28.38 -4.22
CA ASP A 82 11.75 28.07 -5.64
C ASP A 82 11.85 26.55 -5.84
N ARG A 83 12.54 25.82 -4.95
CA ARG A 83 12.65 24.35 -4.99
C ARG A 83 11.31 23.66 -4.75
N LYS A 84 10.56 24.10 -3.72
CA LYS A 84 9.20 23.63 -3.43
C LYS A 84 8.33 23.76 -4.68
N THR A 85 8.27 24.96 -5.23
CA THR A 85 7.42 25.25 -6.39
C THR A 85 7.75 24.36 -7.57
N ASN A 86 9.04 24.22 -7.91
CA ASN A 86 9.47 23.38 -9.01
C ASN A 86 9.15 21.88 -8.78
N TYR A 87 9.30 21.40 -7.56
CA TYR A 87 9.02 20.00 -7.24
C TYR A 87 7.51 19.70 -7.29
N ILE A 88 6.67 20.57 -6.72
CA ILE A 88 5.22 20.44 -6.78
C ILE A 88 4.73 20.45 -8.25
N LEU A 89 5.27 21.31 -9.11
CA LEU A 89 4.93 21.29 -10.54
C LEU A 89 5.28 19.96 -11.25
N GLN A 90 6.34 19.27 -10.81
CA GLN A 90 6.69 17.95 -11.33
C GLN A 90 5.73 16.90 -10.84
N LEU A 91 5.35 16.93 -9.55
CA LEU A 91 4.35 16.05 -8.95
C LEU A 91 2.98 16.24 -9.61
N ASP A 92 2.51 17.47 -9.78
CA ASP A 92 1.30 17.81 -10.52
C ASP A 92 1.29 17.21 -11.94
N SER A 93 2.42 17.31 -12.64
CA SER A 93 2.56 16.74 -13.99
C SER A 93 2.48 15.22 -13.97
N LEU A 94 3.00 14.58 -12.91
CA LEU A 94 2.94 13.14 -12.73
C LEU A 94 1.51 12.69 -12.36
N ASP A 95 0.85 13.39 -11.45
CA ASP A 95 -0.55 13.12 -11.07
C ASP A 95 -1.49 13.15 -12.29
N LYS A 96 -1.31 14.16 -13.17
CA LYS A 96 -2.09 14.24 -14.41
C LYS A 96 -1.90 13.01 -15.31
N LYS A 97 -0.67 12.50 -15.43
CA LYS A 97 -0.39 11.29 -16.22
C LYS A 97 -1.03 10.06 -15.63
N PHE A 98 -0.95 9.87 -14.31
CA PHE A 98 -1.62 8.75 -13.65
C PHE A 98 -3.13 8.87 -13.73
N SER A 99 -3.67 10.07 -13.53
CA SER A 99 -5.11 10.33 -13.69
C SER A 99 -5.60 10.02 -15.11
N GLU A 100 -4.83 10.38 -16.14
CA GLU A 100 -5.15 10.05 -17.53
C GLU A 100 -5.19 8.54 -17.77
N VAL A 101 -4.18 7.81 -17.27
CA VAL A 101 -4.14 6.34 -17.37
C VAL A 101 -5.30 5.71 -16.60
N ALA A 102 -5.56 6.16 -15.38
CA ALA A 102 -6.63 5.64 -14.54
C ALA A 102 -8.02 5.89 -15.12
N ASN A 103 -8.24 7.06 -15.73
CA ASN A 103 -9.53 7.38 -16.39
C ASN A 103 -9.77 6.57 -17.67
N ASN A 104 -8.71 6.11 -18.32
CA ASN A 104 -8.78 5.30 -19.54
C ASN A 104 -8.51 3.80 -19.30
N LYS A 105 -8.51 3.37 -18.03
CA LYS A 105 -8.20 2.00 -17.64
C LYS A 105 -9.18 1.00 -18.24
N LYS A 106 -8.67 -0.12 -18.74
CA LYS A 106 -9.45 -1.27 -19.20
C LYS A 106 -9.75 -2.26 -18.07
N ARG A 107 -8.92 -2.24 -17.04
CA ARG A 107 -9.03 -3.02 -15.81
C ARG A 107 -8.75 -2.07 -14.66
N ASP A 108 -9.36 -2.33 -13.54
CA ASP A 108 -9.27 -1.48 -12.35
C ASP A 108 -8.47 -2.10 -11.21
N THR A 109 -8.04 -3.36 -11.36
CA THR A 109 -7.34 -4.09 -10.31
C THR A 109 -5.90 -4.39 -10.72
N LEU A 110 -4.97 -4.11 -9.81
CA LEU A 110 -3.55 -4.43 -9.90
C LEU A 110 -3.27 -5.73 -9.13
N VAL A 111 -2.45 -6.62 -9.68
CA VAL A 111 -2.05 -7.86 -9.00
C VAL A 111 -0.55 -7.82 -8.69
N PHE A 112 -0.21 -7.98 -7.42
CA PHE A 112 1.17 -8.01 -6.93
C PHE A 112 1.51 -9.39 -6.35
N GLY A 113 2.46 -10.06 -6.95
CA GLY A 113 3.11 -11.23 -6.37
C GLY A 113 4.20 -10.83 -5.37
N ASP A 114 3.90 -9.86 -4.51
CA ASP A 114 4.84 -9.24 -3.59
C ASP A 114 4.11 -8.49 -2.47
N ARG A 115 4.85 -7.74 -1.62
CA ARG A 115 4.31 -6.75 -0.69
C ARG A 115 3.62 -5.61 -1.44
N PHE A 116 2.68 -4.97 -0.78
CA PHE A 116 1.87 -3.92 -1.40
C PHE A 116 1.97 -2.58 -0.63
N PRO A 117 2.95 -1.72 -0.90
CA PRO A 117 3.10 -0.43 -0.24
C PRO A 117 2.33 0.71 -0.94
N PHE A 118 1.35 0.41 -1.79
CA PHE A 118 0.70 1.40 -2.67
C PHE A 118 -0.75 1.69 -2.30
N LEU A 119 -1.14 1.51 -1.04
CA LEU A 119 -2.52 1.68 -0.61
C LEU A 119 -3.05 3.08 -0.90
N TYR A 120 -2.25 4.11 -0.63
CA TYR A 120 -2.63 5.50 -0.93
C TYR A 120 -2.68 5.79 -2.43
N PHE A 121 -1.75 5.22 -3.21
CA PHE A 121 -1.76 5.34 -4.66
C PHE A 121 -3.05 4.77 -5.28
N VAL A 122 -3.43 3.54 -4.92
CA VAL A 122 -4.65 2.94 -5.47
C VAL A 122 -5.91 3.66 -5.01
N SER A 123 -5.91 4.20 -3.79
CA SER A 123 -6.99 5.05 -3.29
C SER A 123 -7.15 6.32 -4.11
N ASP A 124 -6.05 7.03 -4.40
CA ASP A 124 -6.07 8.28 -5.17
C ASP A 124 -6.67 8.10 -6.57
N TYR A 125 -6.44 6.95 -7.21
CA TYR A 125 -6.86 6.69 -8.59
C TYR A 125 -8.03 5.72 -8.71
N ASN A 126 -8.69 5.40 -7.59
CA ASN A 126 -9.81 4.46 -7.53
C ASN A 126 -9.49 3.15 -8.25
N LEU A 127 -8.39 2.52 -7.84
CA LEU A 127 -7.94 1.22 -8.30
C LEU A 127 -8.16 0.17 -7.20
N GLY A 128 -8.47 -1.06 -7.61
CA GLY A 128 -8.41 -2.23 -6.75
C GLY A 128 -7.00 -2.83 -6.73
N TYR A 129 -6.75 -3.72 -5.79
CA TYR A 129 -5.51 -4.48 -5.74
C TYR A 129 -5.73 -5.87 -5.13
N GLU A 130 -4.89 -6.80 -5.56
CA GLU A 130 -4.68 -8.11 -4.97
C GLU A 130 -3.19 -8.29 -4.74
N CYS A 131 -2.76 -8.82 -3.60
CA CYS A 131 -1.35 -8.92 -3.27
C CYS A 131 -1.01 -10.18 -2.49
N ALA A 132 0.26 -10.60 -2.59
CA ALA A 132 0.76 -11.76 -1.85
C ALA A 132 0.95 -11.45 -0.36
N PHE A 133 1.23 -10.19 -0.02
CA PHE A 133 1.41 -9.73 1.35
C PHE A 133 0.81 -8.33 1.53
N PRO A 134 -0.05 -8.11 2.53
CA PRO A 134 -0.56 -6.78 2.85
C PRO A 134 0.56 -5.91 3.45
N GLY A 135 0.64 -4.66 3.03
CA GLY A 135 1.55 -3.65 3.58
C GLY A 135 3.00 -4.09 3.75
N CYS A 136 3.56 -3.79 4.90
CA CYS A 136 4.91 -4.18 5.34
C CYS A 136 4.93 -5.48 6.16
N SER A 137 4.13 -6.47 5.80
CA SER A 137 4.09 -7.77 6.49
C SER A 137 5.49 -8.33 6.78
N HIS A 138 5.69 -8.87 7.98
CA HIS A 138 6.92 -9.56 8.37
C HIS A 138 7.01 -10.98 7.80
N GLU A 139 5.96 -11.48 7.17
CA GLU A 139 5.94 -12.79 6.55
C GLU A 139 6.95 -12.86 5.40
N THR A 140 7.62 -13.99 5.31
CA THR A 140 8.66 -14.23 4.29
C THR A 140 8.14 -14.96 3.07
N GLU A 141 7.08 -15.76 3.24
CA GLU A 141 6.41 -16.49 2.17
C GLU A 141 4.89 -16.47 2.37
N PRO A 142 4.10 -16.23 1.29
CA PRO A 142 2.65 -16.26 1.38
C PRO A 142 2.16 -17.70 1.53
N SER A 143 0.97 -17.87 2.10
CA SER A 143 0.34 -19.19 2.17
C SER A 143 0.04 -19.74 0.77
N THR A 144 -0.04 -21.07 0.65
CA THR A 144 -0.44 -21.69 -0.61
C THR A 144 -1.84 -21.29 -1.06
N ALA A 145 -2.72 -21.01 -0.12
CA ALA A 145 -4.08 -20.54 -0.39
C ALA A 145 -4.07 -19.17 -1.06
N VAL A 146 -3.26 -18.20 -0.56
CA VAL A 146 -3.09 -16.88 -1.16
C VAL A 146 -2.52 -16.98 -2.58
N VAL A 147 -1.50 -17.82 -2.79
CA VAL A 147 -0.93 -17.99 -4.13
C VAL A 147 -1.95 -18.62 -5.10
N SER A 148 -2.71 -19.62 -4.68
CA SER A 148 -3.79 -20.19 -5.49
C SER A 148 -4.85 -19.15 -5.84
N HIS A 149 -5.30 -18.38 -4.85
CA HIS A 149 -6.26 -17.29 -5.08
C HIS A 149 -5.75 -16.29 -6.13
N LEU A 150 -4.51 -15.84 -6.02
CA LEU A 150 -3.92 -14.89 -6.98
C LEU A 150 -3.81 -15.46 -8.39
N ILE A 151 -3.51 -16.76 -8.53
CA ILE A 151 -3.48 -17.46 -9.82
C ILE A 151 -4.89 -17.49 -10.42
N ASP A 152 -5.88 -17.89 -9.66
CA ASP A 152 -7.27 -18.03 -10.12
C ASP A 152 -7.84 -16.65 -10.45
N PHE A 153 -7.65 -15.66 -9.58
CA PHE A 153 -8.05 -14.27 -9.83
C PHE A 153 -7.43 -13.72 -11.13
N THR A 154 -6.13 -13.94 -11.32
CA THR A 154 -5.40 -13.46 -12.51
C THR A 154 -5.96 -14.08 -13.80
N ARG A 155 -6.35 -15.36 -13.76
CA ARG A 155 -6.99 -16.06 -14.90
C ARG A 155 -8.41 -15.55 -15.15
N GLU A 156 -9.24 -15.53 -14.11
CA GLU A 156 -10.68 -15.20 -14.23
C GLU A 156 -10.91 -13.78 -14.72
N HIS A 157 -10.01 -12.84 -14.36
CA HIS A 157 -10.12 -11.44 -14.76
C HIS A 157 -9.23 -11.07 -15.95
N ASP A 158 -8.61 -12.06 -16.62
CA ASP A 158 -7.69 -11.83 -17.76
C ASP A 158 -6.63 -10.77 -17.43
N ILE A 159 -6.05 -10.79 -16.23
CA ILE A 159 -5.02 -9.84 -15.82
C ILE A 159 -3.73 -10.09 -16.62
N PRO A 160 -3.24 -9.11 -17.39
CA PRO A 160 -2.11 -9.34 -18.29
C PRO A 160 -0.75 -9.29 -17.60
N VAL A 161 -0.67 -8.71 -16.40
CA VAL A 161 0.59 -8.43 -15.71
C VAL A 161 0.44 -8.67 -14.20
N VAL A 162 1.40 -9.40 -13.64
CA VAL A 162 1.61 -9.52 -12.19
C VAL A 162 2.85 -8.71 -11.83
N PHE A 163 2.69 -7.77 -10.90
CA PHE A 163 3.75 -6.87 -10.49
C PHE A 163 4.59 -7.44 -9.35
N TYR A 164 5.83 -6.98 -9.24
CA TYR A 164 6.72 -7.19 -8.11
C TYR A 164 7.59 -5.94 -7.88
N LEU A 165 8.11 -5.77 -6.66
CA LEU A 165 8.88 -4.59 -6.28
C LEU A 165 10.33 -4.64 -6.79
N GLU A 166 10.97 -3.49 -6.94
CA GLU A 166 12.33 -3.33 -7.49
C GLU A 166 13.43 -4.04 -6.70
N LEU A 167 13.25 -4.21 -5.37
CA LEU A 167 14.22 -4.90 -4.51
C LEU A 167 13.85 -6.35 -4.21
N SER A 168 12.78 -6.83 -4.82
CA SER A 168 12.29 -8.19 -4.64
C SER A 168 12.87 -9.16 -5.66
N SER A 169 12.92 -10.43 -5.29
CA SER A 169 13.30 -11.51 -6.22
C SER A 169 12.26 -11.74 -7.32
N GLY A 170 11.01 -11.31 -7.12
CA GLY A 170 9.88 -11.58 -7.99
C GLY A 170 9.49 -13.06 -8.09
N LYS A 171 9.90 -13.90 -7.13
CA LYS A 171 9.66 -15.36 -7.16
C LYS A 171 8.17 -15.68 -7.22
N ILE A 172 7.38 -15.06 -6.36
CA ILE A 172 5.93 -15.30 -6.27
C ILE A 172 5.22 -14.80 -7.54
N ALA A 173 5.59 -13.59 -8.00
CA ALA A 173 5.04 -13.04 -9.25
C ALA A 173 5.30 -13.98 -10.45
N ARG A 174 6.48 -14.61 -10.52
CA ARG A 174 6.77 -15.61 -11.56
C ARG A 174 5.89 -16.84 -11.43
N ILE A 175 5.71 -17.40 -10.24
CA ILE A 175 4.83 -18.56 -10.01
C ILE A 175 3.41 -18.23 -10.50
N ILE A 176 2.86 -17.11 -10.08
CA ILE A 176 1.52 -16.69 -10.52
C ILE A 176 1.46 -16.54 -12.04
N SER A 177 2.48 -15.93 -12.65
CA SER A 177 2.49 -15.66 -14.08
C SER A 177 2.62 -16.94 -14.92
N GLU A 178 3.41 -17.91 -14.48
CA GLU A 178 3.58 -19.21 -15.16
C GLU A 178 2.26 -19.98 -15.22
N ASP A 179 1.49 -19.94 -14.14
CA ASP A 179 0.22 -20.66 -14.03
C ASP A 179 -0.99 -19.88 -14.58
N SER A 180 -0.90 -18.56 -14.73
CA SER A 180 -2.00 -17.70 -15.22
C SER A 180 -1.84 -17.19 -16.64
N SER A 181 -0.69 -17.43 -17.29
CA SER A 181 -0.32 -16.86 -18.59
C SER A 181 -0.14 -15.33 -18.61
N ALA A 182 -0.12 -14.67 -17.45
CA ALA A 182 0.23 -13.26 -17.31
C ALA A 182 1.74 -13.05 -17.52
N LYS A 183 2.16 -11.81 -17.66
CA LYS A 183 3.58 -11.44 -17.66
C LYS A 183 3.97 -10.86 -16.31
N THR A 184 5.22 -11.01 -15.93
CA THR A 184 5.75 -10.27 -14.76
C THR A 184 6.27 -8.90 -15.17
N MET A 185 6.07 -7.90 -14.30
CA MET A 185 6.64 -6.57 -14.49
C MET A 185 7.08 -6.00 -13.15
N GLN A 186 8.23 -5.33 -13.14
CA GLN A 186 8.69 -4.60 -11.97
C GLN A 186 7.91 -3.31 -11.81
N PHE A 187 7.54 -2.99 -10.57
CA PHE A 187 6.90 -1.74 -10.18
C PHE A 187 7.80 -1.04 -9.16
N SER A 188 8.13 0.21 -9.40
CA SER A 188 9.00 0.98 -8.50
C SER A 188 8.19 1.75 -7.46
N SER A 189 8.66 1.74 -6.21
CA SER A 189 8.04 2.43 -5.08
C SER A 189 8.60 3.84 -4.85
N CYS A 190 9.65 4.25 -5.56
CA CYS A 190 10.29 5.57 -5.49
C CYS A 190 10.91 5.99 -6.84
#